data_a6f5bd2470d5c9b09372e5ef72eb44f9
#
_entry.id   a6f5bd2470d5c9b09372e5ef72eb44f9
#
_cell.length_a   1.000
_cell.length_b   1.000
_cell.length_c   1.000
_cell.angle_alpha   90.00
_cell.angle_beta   90.00
_cell.angle_gamma   90.00
#
_symmetry.space_group_name_H-M   'P 1'
#
loop_
_entity.id
_entity.type
_entity.pdbx_description
1 polymer ?
#
loop_
_entity_poly.entity_id
_entity_poly.type
_entity_poly.pdbx_seq_one_letter_code
_entity_poly.pdbx_strand_id
1 'polypeptide(L)'
;MRSRDLRAEMRVPVTRKGALSSGDTLWFPCLIVDMSDSGILIMSNREIPVGEVLDFRCEFFPNQYLECKLEIVHVDDTRLGTKIVEIDEKGTSLCKLFLEEQYAHKLDSVRLK
;
A
#
# COMPACT_ATOMS: atom_id res chain seq x y z
N MET A 1 -2.60 24.92 -16.51
CA MET A 1 -2.76 23.71 -15.92
C MET A 1 -1.53 23.27 -15.24
N ARG A 2 -1.69 22.80 -14.11
CA ARG A 2 -0.59 22.40 -13.38
C ARG A 2 -0.10 21.11 -13.88
N SER A 3 1.12 20.96 -13.89
CA SER A 3 1.60 19.68 -14.26
C SER A 3 1.45 18.76 -13.06
N ARG A 4 1.25 17.54 -13.38
CA ARG A 4 1.03 16.55 -12.42
C ARG A 4 2.06 15.49 -12.59
N ASP A 5 2.55 15.01 -11.51
CA ASP A 5 3.43 13.85 -11.55
C ASP A 5 2.58 12.63 -11.79
N LEU A 6 2.53 12.19 -13.02
CA LEU A 6 1.71 11.05 -13.39
C LEU A 6 2.10 9.79 -12.63
N ARG A 7 3.37 9.69 -12.27
CA ARG A 7 3.84 8.52 -11.57
C ARG A 7 3.27 8.45 -10.16
N ALA A 8 3.06 9.60 -9.52
CA ALA A 8 2.49 9.62 -8.18
C ALA A 8 1.06 9.15 -8.18
N GLU A 9 0.38 9.28 -9.32
CA GLU A 9 -1.00 8.83 -9.42
C GLU A 9 -1.13 7.45 -9.99
N MET A 10 -0.05 6.90 -10.53
CA MET A 10 -0.12 5.55 -11.05
C MET A 10 -0.20 4.56 -9.93
N ARG A 11 -1.11 3.64 -10.09
CA ARG A 11 -1.21 2.55 -9.15
C ARG A 11 -0.51 1.35 -9.76
N VAL A 12 0.31 0.72 -8.95
CA VAL A 12 1.11 -0.41 -9.37
C VAL A 12 0.50 -1.67 -8.78
N PRO A 13 0.17 -2.66 -9.62
CA PRO A 13 -0.36 -3.92 -9.08
C PRO A 13 0.67 -4.59 -8.19
N VAL A 14 0.21 -5.04 -7.04
CA VAL A 14 1.05 -5.70 -6.07
C VAL A 14 0.24 -6.85 -5.52
N THR A 15 0.84 -8.02 -5.44
CA THR A 15 0.16 -9.15 -4.83
C THR A 15 1.04 -9.62 -3.69
N ARG A 16 0.76 -9.11 -2.51
CA ARG A 16 1.56 -9.40 -1.32
C ARG A 16 0.69 -9.47 -0.11
N LYS A 17 1.08 -10.33 0.80
CA LYS A 17 0.40 -10.44 2.08
C LYS A 17 0.92 -9.38 3.02
N GLY A 18 0.00 -8.78 3.76
CA GLY A 18 0.34 -7.83 4.79
C GLY A 18 -0.50 -8.11 6.01
N ALA A 19 -0.38 -7.24 6.98
CA ALA A 19 -1.13 -7.37 8.23
C ALA A 19 -1.58 -6.02 8.71
N LEU A 20 -2.74 -6.00 9.35
CA LEU A 20 -3.34 -4.80 9.91
C LEU A 20 -3.60 -5.01 11.39
N SER A 21 -3.57 -3.92 12.14
CA SER A 21 -3.91 -3.96 13.56
C SER A 21 -4.60 -2.67 13.95
N SER A 22 -5.59 -2.77 14.81
CA SER A 22 -6.30 -1.59 15.28
C SER A 22 -5.66 -0.98 16.52
N GLY A 23 -4.43 -1.36 16.81
CA GLY A 23 -3.71 -0.75 17.93
C GLY A 23 -3.56 -1.63 19.14
N ASP A 24 -4.18 -2.80 19.13
CA ASP A 24 -3.95 -3.76 20.19
C ASP A 24 -2.84 -4.72 19.74
N THR A 25 -2.73 -5.83 20.40
CA THR A 25 -1.64 -6.76 20.09
C THR A 25 -1.99 -7.75 18.99
N LEU A 26 -3.20 -7.67 18.47
CA LEU A 26 -3.65 -8.63 17.48
C LEU A 26 -3.49 -8.08 16.08
N TRP A 27 -2.87 -8.86 15.23
CA TRP A 27 -2.72 -8.54 13.81
C TRP A 27 -3.57 -9.51 13.00
N PHE A 28 -4.20 -9.01 11.97
CA PHE A 28 -4.96 -9.86 11.08
C PHE A 28 -4.48 -9.67 9.65
N PRO A 29 -4.57 -10.73 8.84
CA PRO A 29 -3.97 -10.68 7.51
C PRO A 29 -4.77 -9.85 6.54
N CYS A 30 -4.08 -9.32 5.55
CA CYS A 30 -4.72 -8.66 4.43
C CYS A 30 -3.88 -8.95 3.20
N LEU A 31 -4.42 -8.63 2.04
CA LEU A 31 -3.72 -8.79 0.78
C LEU A 31 -3.62 -7.44 0.12
N ILE A 32 -2.42 -7.06 -0.27
CA ILE A 32 -2.23 -5.83 -1.03
C ILE A 32 -2.58 -6.12 -2.47
N VAL A 33 -3.46 -5.30 -3.04
CA VAL A 33 -3.88 -5.44 -4.43
C VAL A 33 -3.09 -4.50 -5.33
N ASP A 34 -3.01 -3.24 -4.94
CA ASP A 34 -2.15 -2.29 -5.64
C ASP A 34 -1.79 -1.15 -4.69
N MET A 35 -0.83 -0.35 -5.10
CA MET A 35 -0.42 0.78 -4.28
C MET A 35 0.13 1.91 -5.12
N SER A 36 0.15 3.09 -4.52
CA SER A 36 0.74 4.27 -5.08
C SER A 36 1.51 4.98 -3.97
N ASP A 37 2.03 6.16 -4.26
CA ASP A 37 2.76 6.93 -3.25
C ASP A 37 1.90 7.30 -2.05
N SER A 38 0.62 7.46 -2.24
CA SER A 38 -0.25 8.01 -1.20
C SER A 38 -1.16 7.00 -0.55
N GLY A 39 -1.32 5.82 -1.13
CA GLY A 39 -2.27 4.86 -0.57
C GLY A 39 -2.11 3.47 -1.08
N ILE A 40 -2.81 2.56 -0.44
CA ILE A 40 -2.72 1.13 -0.73
C ILE A 40 -4.14 0.59 -0.81
N LEU A 41 -4.40 -0.18 -1.87
CA LEU A 41 -5.66 -0.91 -1.97
C LEU A 41 -5.44 -2.29 -1.41
N ILE A 42 -6.22 -2.66 -0.42
CA ILE A 42 -6.06 -3.96 0.23
C ILE A 42 -7.38 -4.70 0.26
N MET A 43 -7.28 -6.00 0.40
CA MET A 43 -8.45 -6.85 0.61
C MET A 43 -8.37 -7.47 1.98
N SER A 44 -9.50 -7.49 2.66
CA SER A 44 -9.59 -8.07 3.99
C SER A 44 -10.98 -8.63 4.21
N ASN A 45 -11.06 -9.69 4.99
CA ASN A 45 -12.35 -10.27 5.35
C ASN A 45 -13.01 -9.55 6.52
N ARG A 46 -12.29 -8.62 7.13
CA ARG A 46 -12.85 -7.87 8.25
C ARG A 46 -13.61 -6.67 7.76
N GLU A 47 -14.69 -6.38 8.45
CA GLU A 47 -15.44 -5.15 8.16
C GLU A 47 -14.80 -4.03 8.95
N ILE A 48 -14.29 -3.05 8.21
CA ILE A 48 -13.60 -1.93 8.82
C ILE A 48 -14.23 -0.65 8.27
N PRO A 49 -14.74 0.20 9.14
CA PRO A 49 -15.44 1.39 8.65
C PRO A 49 -14.51 2.45 8.10
N VAL A 50 -15.05 3.25 7.21
CA VAL A 50 -14.34 4.41 6.69
C VAL A 50 -14.00 5.34 7.86
N GLY A 51 -12.77 5.87 7.85
CA GLY A 51 -12.28 6.74 8.88
C GLY A 51 -11.41 6.06 9.91
N GLU A 52 -11.46 4.75 9.95
CA GLU A 52 -10.63 4.01 10.89
C GLU A 52 -9.17 4.11 10.49
N VAL A 53 -8.28 4.28 11.47
CA VAL A 53 -6.84 4.32 11.23
C VAL A 53 -6.24 3.05 11.81
N LEU A 54 -5.47 2.35 11.00
CA LEU A 54 -4.93 1.05 11.36
C LEU A 54 -3.43 1.04 11.19
N ASP A 55 -2.76 0.25 12.02
CA ASP A 55 -1.35 -0.05 11.79
C ASP A 55 -1.24 -1.06 10.67
N PHE A 56 -0.26 -0.87 9.82
CA PHE A 56 -0.05 -1.73 8.65
C PHE A 56 1.39 -2.18 8.62
N ARG A 57 1.59 -3.41 8.18
CA ARG A 57 2.92 -4.00 8.13
C ARG A 57 2.99 -4.96 6.96
N CYS A 58 4.07 -4.87 6.19
CA CYS A 58 4.26 -5.74 5.04
C CYS A 58 5.74 -5.87 4.73
N GLU A 59 6.17 -7.08 4.44
CA GLU A 59 7.56 -7.31 4.04
C GLU A 59 7.68 -7.04 2.55
N PHE A 60 8.37 -5.98 2.18
CA PHE A 60 8.54 -5.62 0.77
C PHE A 60 9.78 -6.25 0.16
N PHE A 61 10.85 -6.35 0.93
CA PHE A 61 12.08 -7.03 0.52
C PHE A 61 12.48 -7.94 1.66
N PRO A 62 13.31 -8.93 1.43
CA PRO A 62 13.67 -9.87 2.51
C PRO A 62 14.15 -9.13 3.74
N ASN A 63 13.47 -9.36 4.84
CA ASN A 63 13.74 -8.76 6.14
C ASN A 63 13.60 -7.25 6.17
N GLN A 64 12.93 -6.67 5.19
CA GLN A 64 12.66 -5.24 5.18
C GLN A 64 11.17 -5.01 5.15
N TYR A 65 10.66 -4.48 6.23
CA TYR A 65 9.23 -4.33 6.45
C TYR A 65 8.81 -2.88 6.33
N LEU A 66 7.75 -2.64 5.60
CA LEU A 66 7.08 -1.36 5.65
C LEU A 66 6.14 -1.38 6.84
N GLU A 67 6.22 -0.35 7.67
CA GLU A 67 5.31 -0.16 8.79
C GLU A 67 4.81 1.27 8.73
N CYS A 68 3.51 1.43 8.73
CA CYS A 68 2.91 2.76 8.64
C CYS A 68 1.49 2.69 9.18
N LYS A 69 0.82 3.84 9.19
CA LYS A 69 -0.59 3.88 9.56
C LYS A 69 -1.40 4.23 8.33
N LEU A 70 -2.49 3.51 8.16
CA LEU A 70 -3.40 3.69 7.03
C LEU A 70 -4.76 4.11 7.54
N GLU A 71 -5.34 5.08 6.86
CA GLU A 71 -6.72 5.47 7.12
C GLU A 71 -7.60 4.87 6.04
N ILE A 72 -8.70 4.25 6.44
CA ILE A 72 -9.65 3.68 5.50
C ILE A 72 -10.46 4.82 4.91
N VAL A 73 -10.36 5.02 3.61
CA VAL A 73 -11.06 6.11 2.94
C VAL A 73 -12.18 5.64 2.03
N HIS A 74 -12.19 4.35 1.69
CA HIS A 74 -13.20 3.80 0.81
C HIS A 74 -13.36 2.33 1.08
N VAL A 75 -14.60 1.85 1.11
CA VAL A 75 -14.88 0.44 1.33
C VAL A 75 -15.80 -0.04 0.22
N ASP A 76 -15.42 -1.13 -0.43
CA ASP A 76 -16.21 -1.74 -1.48
C ASP A 76 -16.12 -3.25 -1.30
N ASP A 77 -17.08 -3.80 -0.59
CA ASP A 77 -17.11 -5.22 -0.24
C ASP A 77 -15.85 -5.57 0.57
N THR A 78 -14.99 -6.44 0.06
CA THR A 78 -13.77 -6.82 0.78
C THR A 78 -12.59 -5.92 0.46
N ARG A 79 -12.77 -4.94 -0.42
CA ARG A 79 -11.70 -4.05 -0.82
C ARG A 79 -11.73 -2.78 -0.02
N LEU A 80 -10.56 -2.41 0.47
CA LEU A 80 -10.40 -1.23 1.32
C LEU A 80 -9.40 -0.29 0.65
N GLY A 81 -9.89 0.86 0.22
CA GLY A 81 -9.01 1.92 -0.25
C GLY A 81 -8.48 2.65 0.95
N THR A 82 -7.17 2.84 1.01
CA THR A 82 -6.54 3.46 2.17
C THR A 82 -5.63 4.58 1.76
N LYS A 83 -5.34 5.42 2.73
CA LYS A 83 -4.44 6.54 2.58
C LYS A 83 -3.37 6.42 3.65
N ILE A 84 -2.12 6.63 3.29
CA ILE A 84 -1.04 6.60 4.26
C ILE A 84 -1.08 7.91 5.04
N VAL A 85 -1.29 7.83 6.35
CA VAL A 85 -1.42 9.03 7.17
C VAL A 85 -0.26 9.23 8.13
N GLU A 86 0.52 8.19 8.36
CA GLU A 86 1.71 8.32 9.21
C GLU A 86 2.73 7.30 8.76
N ILE A 87 3.94 7.77 8.44
CA ILE A 87 5.00 6.90 7.98
C ILE A 87 6.33 7.62 8.27
N ASP A 88 7.34 6.87 8.71
CA ASP A 88 8.62 7.47 9.00
C ASP A 88 9.48 7.55 7.75
N GLU A 89 10.66 8.12 7.91
CA GLU A 89 11.58 8.32 6.80
C GLU A 89 12.01 7.02 6.16
N LYS A 90 12.28 6.04 6.98
CA LYS A 90 12.69 4.73 6.50
C LYS A 90 11.58 4.09 5.69
N GLY A 91 10.35 4.19 6.19
CA GLY A 91 9.20 3.64 5.49
C GLY A 91 8.95 4.34 4.17
N THR A 92 9.10 5.65 4.16
CA THR A 92 8.93 6.42 2.94
C THR A 92 9.94 5.99 1.88
N SER A 93 11.20 5.82 2.28
CA SER A 93 12.24 5.39 1.36
C SER A 93 11.98 4.00 0.84
N LEU A 94 11.51 3.11 1.70
CA LEU A 94 11.21 1.74 1.32
C LEU A 94 10.07 1.68 0.32
N CYS A 95 9.03 2.45 0.57
CA CYS A 95 7.90 2.55 -0.35
C CYS A 95 8.35 3.02 -1.73
N LYS A 96 9.13 4.08 -1.73
CA LYS A 96 9.60 4.65 -2.97
C LYS A 96 10.42 3.65 -3.77
N LEU A 97 11.33 2.97 -3.09
CA LEU A 97 12.18 1.99 -3.74
C LEU A 97 11.36 0.85 -4.31
N PHE A 98 10.40 0.36 -3.54
CA PHE A 98 9.55 -0.73 -3.97
C PHE A 98 8.71 -0.34 -5.18
N LEU A 99 8.14 0.86 -5.16
CA LEU A 99 7.32 1.33 -6.26
C LEU A 99 8.15 1.53 -7.52
N GLU A 100 9.35 2.04 -7.38
CA GLU A 100 10.23 2.23 -8.51
C GLU A 100 10.58 0.90 -9.15
N GLU A 101 10.82 -0.09 -8.32
CA GLU A 101 11.16 -1.41 -8.84
C GLU A 101 9.98 -2.04 -9.56
N GLN A 102 8.78 -1.93 -8.98
CA GLN A 102 7.60 -2.46 -9.63
C GLN A 102 7.29 -1.73 -10.93
N TYR A 103 7.49 -0.43 -10.93
CA TYR A 103 7.26 0.37 -12.11
C TYR A 103 8.23 0.00 -13.24
N ALA A 104 9.48 -0.22 -12.90
CA ALA A 104 10.48 -0.64 -13.88
C ALA A 104 10.14 -1.99 -14.47
N HIS A 105 9.69 -2.92 -13.65
CA HIS A 105 9.25 -4.23 -14.13
C HIS A 105 8.11 -4.10 -15.13
N LYS A 106 7.18 -3.24 -14.82
CA LYS A 106 6.04 -3.05 -15.70
C LYS A 106 6.47 -2.49 -17.04
N LEU A 107 7.40 -1.55 -17.03
CA LEU A 107 7.90 -0.96 -18.26
C LEU A 107 8.70 -1.97 -19.07
N ASP A 108 9.51 -2.75 -18.39
CA ASP A 108 10.29 -3.78 -19.08
C ASP A 108 9.39 -4.80 -19.74
N SER A 109 8.34 -5.17 -19.05
CA SER A 109 7.39 -6.12 -19.58
C SER A 109 6.73 -5.60 -20.86
N VAL A 110 6.38 -4.32 -20.86
CA VAL A 110 5.78 -3.70 -22.03
C VAL A 110 6.80 -3.61 -23.15
N ARG A 111 8.02 -3.30 -22.80
CA ARG A 111 9.06 -3.11 -23.79
C ARG A 111 9.43 -4.37 -24.53
N LEU A 112 9.35 -5.47 -23.86
CA LEU A 112 9.71 -6.75 -24.46
C LEU A 112 8.70 -7.26 -25.46
N LYS A 113 7.57 -6.62 -25.52
CA LYS A 113 6.60 -6.94 -26.53
C LYS A 113 6.87 -6.22 -27.81
#